data_f778292ab0138d7f757d2c894a2a8ff8
#
_entry.id   f778292ab0138d7f757d2c894a2a8ff8
#
_cell.length_a   1.000
_cell.length_b   1.000
_cell.length_c   1.000
_cell.angle_alpha   90.00
_cell.angle_beta   90.00
_cell.angle_gamma   90.00
#
_symmetry.space_group_name_H-M   'P 1'
#
loop_
_entity.id
_entity.type
_entity.pdbx_description
1 polymer ?
#
loop_
_entity_poly.entity_id
_entity_poly.type
_entity_poly.pdbx_seq_one_letter_code
_entity_poly.pdbx_strand_id
1 'polypeptide(L)'
;LHTQWPGTGKPRDPFFDQFYASQVQLMVDPVKTQDYAQKALSALLDRIGPAILLTHSQSGTFGFLVADKRPDLVKGVVTVEGGGMPRGFTPVGPPRWFEDAPPPDVTWGITSIPLTYSPTVAEARQLTFVRESMPAPGTLVRCWVQASPARQLPNLQRMPHLLVVGEASAASSTNHCVSRYLTQAGVRNTWVNLGDVGIHGNGHMMMLEKNSLEIAAFLAGWLVDNVEKGRRTTS
;
A
#
# COMPACT_ATOMS: atom_id res chain seq x y z
N LEU A 1 -21.27 0.97 -0.65
CA LEU A 1 -21.54 2.06 -1.61
C LEU A 1 -20.72 3.29 -1.26
N HIS A 2 -20.09 3.92 -2.27
CA HIS A 2 -19.33 5.16 -2.11
C HIS A 2 -20.28 6.32 -1.76
N THR A 3 -20.23 6.85 -0.56
CA THR A 3 -21.17 7.86 -0.05
C THR A 3 -20.48 9.14 0.46
N GLN A 4 -19.16 9.14 0.53
CA GLN A 4 -18.40 10.23 1.15
C GLN A 4 -17.92 11.29 0.16
N TRP A 5 -18.03 11.06 -1.15
CA TRP A 5 -17.68 12.09 -2.12
C TRP A 5 -18.50 13.36 -1.92
N PRO A 6 -17.88 14.57 -1.84
CA PRO A 6 -18.58 15.79 -1.43
C PRO A 6 -19.49 16.40 -2.52
N GLY A 7 -19.42 15.91 -3.75
CA GLY A 7 -20.22 16.41 -4.86
C GLY A 7 -20.91 15.28 -5.61
N THR A 8 -21.28 15.55 -6.85
CA THR A 8 -21.95 14.59 -7.76
C THR A 8 -20.97 13.60 -8.41
N GLY A 9 -19.68 13.89 -8.39
CA GLY A 9 -18.64 13.12 -9.08
C GLY A 9 -18.70 13.22 -10.61
N LYS A 10 -19.35 14.25 -11.14
CA LYS A 10 -19.54 14.44 -12.59
C LYS A 10 -18.96 15.79 -13.06
N PRO A 11 -18.61 15.93 -14.33
CA PRO A 11 -18.23 17.21 -14.92
C PRO A 11 -19.28 18.28 -14.65
N ARG A 12 -18.86 19.52 -14.43
CA ARG A 12 -19.64 20.69 -14.01
C ARG A 12 -20.04 20.71 -12.51
N ASP A 13 -19.57 19.74 -11.74
CA ASP A 13 -19.57 19.83 -10.29
C ASP A 13 -18.28 20.57 -9.89
N PRO A 14 -18.35 21.69 -9.16
CA PRO A 14 -17.16 22.47 -8.83
C PRO A 14 -16.07 21.66 -8.10
N PHE A 15 -16.49 20.72 -7.25
CA PHE A 15 -15.54 19.86 -6.54
C PHE A 15 -14.85 18.87 -7.48
N PHE A 16 -15.62 18.24 -8.37
CA PHE A 16 -15.05 17.34 -9.37
C PHE A 16 -14.14 18.11 -10.34
N ASP A 17 -14.57 19.27 -10.82
CA ASP A 17 -13.81 20.07 -11.77
C ASP A 17 -12.49 20.56 -11.17
N GLN A 18 -12.50 20.97 -9.90
CA GLN A 18 -11.28 21.33 -9.14
C GLN A 18 -10.32 20.14 -9.03
N PHE A 19 -10.83 18.97 -8.65
CA PHE A 19 -10.04 17.74 -8.57
C PHE A 19 -9.47 17.37 -9.95
N TYR A 20 -10.31 17.39 -10.99
CA TYR A 20 -9.88 17.02 -12.34
C TYR A 20 -8.81 18.00 -12.88
N ALA A 21 -8.97 19.29 -12.63
CA ALA A 21 -8.01 20.31 -13.05
C ALA A 21 -6.64 20.17 -12.36
N SER A 22 -6.58 19.52 -11.20
CA SER A 22 -5.33 19.26 -10.48
C SER A 22 -4.52 18.07 -11.03
N GLN A 23 -5.12 17.28 -11.95
CA GLN A 23 -4.46 16.09 -12.48
C GLN A 23 -3.39 16.45 -13.49
N VAL A 24 -2.26 15.76 -13.41
CA VAL A 24 -1.16 15.86 -14.37
C VAL A 24 -0.90 14.49 -14.99
N GLN A 25 -0.31 14.46 -16.17
CA GLN A 25 0.05 13.22 -16.84
C GLN A 25 1.04 12.42 -16.00
N LEU A 26 0.72 11.13 -15.79
CA LEU A 26 1.59 10.20 -15.10
C LEU A 26 2.73 9.73 -16.03
N MET A 27 3.88 9.45 -15.41
CA MET A 27 4.95 8.70 -16.07
C MET A 27 4.51 7.24 -16.23
N VAL A 28 4.54 6.73 -17.47
CA VAL A 28 4.03 5.39 -17.80
C VAL A 28 4.96 4.27 -17.33
N ASP A 29 6.27 4.54 -17.24
CA ASP A 29 7.28 3.55 -16.86
C ASP A 29 7.37 3.40 -15.33
N PRO A 30 6.86 2.30 -14.74
CA PRO A 30 6.84 2.11 -13.30
C PRO A 30 8.25 1.93 -12.70
N VAL A 31 9.18 1.36 -13.46
CA VAL A 31 10.57 1.15 -13.03
C VAL A 31 11.26 2.50 -12.84
N LYS A 32 11.18 3.37 -13.84
CA LYS A 32 11.73 4.74 -13.75
C LYS A 32 11.07 5.56 -12.67
N THR A 33 9.73 5.48 -12.57
CA THR A 33 8.97 6.22 -11.56
C THR A 33 9.41 5.82 -10.16
N GLN A 34 9.55 4.52 -9.89
CA GLN A 34 9.98 4.03 -8.58
C GLN A 34 11.45 4.37 -8.30
N ASP A 35 12.33 4.27 -9.28
CA ASP A 35 13.75 4.63 -9.13
C ASP A 35 13.92 6.13 -8.80
N TYR A 36 13.24 7.00 -9.52
CA TYR A 36 13.30 8.45 -9.26
C TYR A 36 12.69 8.80 -7.90
N ALA A 37 11.55 8.22 -7.55
CA ALA A 37 10.91 8.44 -6.26
C ALA A 37 11.80 7.96 -5.11
N GLN A 38 12.38 6.76 -5.21
CA GLN A 38 13.29 6.24 -4.19
C GLN A 38 14.49 7.16 -3.99
N LYS A 39 15.13 7.61 -5.07
CA LYS A 39 16.29 8.51 -5.01
C LYS A 39 15.94 9.86 -4.38
N ALA A 40 14.89 10.51 -4.88
CA ALA A 40 14.46 11.82 -4.42
C ALA A 40 14.03 11.82 -2.95
N LEU A 41 13.19 10.86 -2.56
CA LEU A 41 12.68 10.76 -1.19
C LEU A 41 13.77 10.31 -0.21
N SER A 42 14.69 9.43 -0.62
CA SER A 42 15.85 9.09 0.21
C SER A 42 16.76 10.29 0.45
N ALA A 43 17.04 11.07 -0.59
CA ALA A 43 17.81 12.30 -0.46
C ALA A 43 17.10 13.36 0.42
N LEU A 44 15.77 13.41 0.37
CA LEU A 44 14.98 14.26 1.28
C LEU A 44 15.17 13.82 2.74
N LEU A 45 15.05 12.52 3.03
CA LEU A 45 15.26 11.98 4.38
C LEU A 45 16.69 12.26 4.88
N ASP A 46 17.69 12.13 4.03
CA ASP A 46 19.08 12.46 4.37
C ASP A 46 19.25 13.92 4.83
N ARG A 47 18.39 14.82 4.35
CA ARG A 47 18.42 16.26 4.70
C ARG A 47 17.56 16.62 5.91
N ILE A 48 16.38 15.99 6.06
CA ILE A 48 15.43 16.36 7.13
C ILE A 48 15.53 15.48 8.36
N GLY A 49 16.21 14.33 8.26
CA GLY A 49 16.32 13.34 9.33
C GLY A 49 15.12 12.38 9.39
N PRO A 50 14.98 11.66 10.53
CA PRO A 50 13.99 10.59 10.66
C PRO A 50 12.54 11.07 10.55
N ALA A 51 11.75 10.38 9.70
CA ALA A 51 10.34 10.71 9.45
C ALA A 51 9.44 9.48 9.39
N ILE A 52 8.13 9.70 9.45
CA ILE A 52 7.09 8.75 9.11
C ILE A 52 6.74 8.97 7.63
N LEU A 53 6.56 7.90 6.88
CA LEU A 53 6.14 7.97 5.48
C LEU A 53 4.62 7.72 5.40
N LEU A 54 3.89 8.70 4.88
CA LEU A 54 2.48 8.57 4.50
C LEU A 54 2.39 8.60 2.98
N THR A 55 1.89 7.53 2.40
CA THR A 55 1.80 7.32 0.95
C THR A 55 0.37 7.00 0.54
N HIS A 56 0.01 7.36 -0.70
CA HIS A 56 -1.30 7.05 -1.26
C HIS A 56 -1.17 6.47 -2.67
N SER A 57 -2.00 5.47 -2.98
CA SER A 57 -2.14 4.91 -4.32
C SER A 57 -0.80 4.42 -4.90
N GLN A 58 -0.38 4.91 -6.05
CA GLN A 58 0.89 4.57 -6.70
C GLN A 58 2.10 4.74 -5.78
N SER A 59 2.09 5.78 -4.93
CA SER A 59 3.20 6.05 -4.01
C SER A 59 3.31 5.05 -2.85
N GLY A 60 2.37 4.13 -2.69
CA GLY A 60 2.48 3.03 -1.72
C GLY A 60 3.74 2.20 -1.91
N THR A 61 4.11 1.92 -3.16
CA THR A 61 5.37 1.23 -3.49
C THR A 61 6.61 2.06 -3.15
N PHE A 62 6.53 3.39 -3.25
CA PHE A 62 7.64 4.28 -2.92
C PHE A 62 7.96 4.24 -1.41
N GLY A 63 6.93 4.15 -0.57
CA GLY A 63 7.10 4.01 0.88
C GLY A 63 7.94 2.79 1.24
N PHE A 64 7.68 1.63 0.63
CA PHE A 64 8.48 0.41 0.85
C PHE A 64 9.92 0.57 0.36
N LEU A 65 10.11 1.15 -0.83
CA LEU A 65 11.44 1.35 -1.41
C LEU A 65 12.31 2.31 -0.59
N VAL A 66 11.72 3.39 -0.08
CA VAL A 66 12.44 4.36 0.77
C VAL A 66 12.74 3.76 2.13
N ALA A 67 11.80 3.03 2.73
CA ALA A 67 12.00 2.31 3.99
C ALA A 67 13.11 1.25 3.87
N ASP A 68 13.17 0.53 2.75
CA ASP A 68 14.24 -0.42 2.47
C ASP A 68 15.60 0.27 2.30
N LYS A 69 15.63 1.44 1.64
CA LYS A 69 16.87 2.20 1.36
C LYS A 69 17.40 2.96 2.55
N ARG A 70 16.52 3.43 3.45
CA ARG A 70 16.84 4.24 4.64
C ARG A 70 16.14 3.72 5.90
N PRO A 71 16.36 2.44 6.27
CA PRO A 71 15.65 1.83 7.39
C PRO A 71 15.90 2.51 8.74
N ASP A 72 17.01 3.22 8.89
CA ASP A 72 17.35 3.97 10.10
C ASP A 72 16.62 5.34 10.20
N LEU A 73 16.18 5.87 9.06
CA LEU A 73 15.50 7.16 8.98
C LEU A 73 13.97 7.04 8.89
N VAL A 74 13.44 5.85 8.64
CA VAL A 74 11.98 5.64 8.56
C VAL A 74 11.47 5.09 9.88
N LYS A 75 10.58 5.86 10.53
CA LYS A 75 9.98 5.52 11.84
C LYS A 75 8.76 4.62 11.72
N GLY A 76 8.07 4.67 10.60
CA GLY A 76 6.87 3.91 10.28
C GLY A 76 6.39 4.24 8.88
N VAL A 77 5.62 3.35 8.28
CA VAL A 77 5.04 3.51 6.95
C VAL A 77 3.53 3.37 7.03
N VAL A 78 2.81 4.38 6.54
CA VAL A 78 1.35 4.35 6.35
C VAL A 78 1.07 4.36 4.86
N THR A 79 0.46 3.31 4.38
CA THR A 79 0.09 3.14 2.97
C THR A 79 -1.43 3.18 2.84
N VAL A 80 -1.94 4.25 2.26
CA VAL A 80 -3.37 4.45 2.01
C VAL A 80 -3.68 4.06 0.58
N GLU A 81 -4.59 3.11 0.38
CA GLU A 81 -5.06 2.70 -0.95
C GLU A 81 -3.94 2.26 -1.91
N GLY A 82 -2.79 1.83 -1.41
CA GLY A 82 -1.60 1.64 -2.21
C GLY A 82 -0.85 0.35 -1.92
N GLY A 83 0.27 0.21 -2.61
CA GLY A 83 1.14 -0.94 -2.57
C GLY A 83 1.02 -1.82 -3.81
N GLY A 84 2.11 -2.48 -4.16
CA GLY A 84 2.17 -3.44 -5.25
C GLY A 84 1.81 -4.85 -4.79
N MET A 85 1.33 -5.67 -5.71
CA MET A 85 1.05 -7.09 -5.48
C MET A 85 1.84 -7.92 -6.49
N PRO A 86 2.28 -9.15 -6.14
CA PRO A 86 3.04 -10.00 -7.05
C PRO A 86 2.29 -10.35 -8.34
N ARG A 87 0.98 -10.35 -8.26
CA ARG A 87 0.06 -10.52 -9.39
C ARG A 87 -1.12 -9.58 -9.27
N GLY A 88 -1.56 -9.02 -10.39
CA GLY A 88 -2.76 -8.20 -10.47
C GLY A 88 -4.03 -9.02 -10.54
N PHE A 89 -5.16 -8.32 -10.42
CA PHE A 89 -6.49 -8.87 -10.56
C PHE A 89 -7.31 -8.01 -11.52
N THR A 90 -8.07 -8.65 -12.41
CA THR A 90 -8.98 -7.97 -13.32
C THR A 90 -10.41 -8.08 -12.79
N PRO A 91 -11.14 -6.98 -12.61
CA PRO A 91 -12.56 -7.02 -12.29
C PRO A 91 -13.35 -7.65 -13.45
N VAL A 92 -14.20 -8.64 -13.14
CA VAL A 92 -15.00 -9.37 -14.14
C VAL A 92 -16.50 -9.40 -13.81
N GLY A 93 -16.89 -8.90 -12.64
CA GLY A 93 -18.27 -8.93 -12.16
C GLY A 93 -18.70 -10.29 -11.58
N PRO A 94 -19.96 -10.36 -11.10
CA PRO A 94 -20.47 -11.56 -10.47
C PRO A 94 -20.56 -12.74 -11.47
N PRO A 95 -20.44 -14.00 -11.00
CA PRO A 95 -20.25 -14.37 -9.58
C PRO A 95 -18.79 -14.33 -9.10
N ARG A 96 -17.82 -14.14 -10.00
CA ARG A 96 -16.40 -14.27 -9.66
C ARG A 96 -15.75 -12.96 -9.18
N TRP A 97 -16.30 -11.82 -9.55
CA TRP A 97 -15.82 -10.46 -9.27
C TRP A 97 -14.42 -10.13 -9.79
N PHE A 98 -13.43 -11.01 -9.59
CA PHE A 98 -12.05 -10.81 -10.03
C PHE A 98 -11.47 -12.08 -10.64
N GLU A 99 -10.65 -11.91 -11.67
CA GLU A 99 -9.78 -12.92 -12.25
C GLU A 99 -8.33 -12.49 -12.13
N ASP A 100 -7.40 -13.45 -12.18
CA ASP A 100 -5.98 -13.14 -12.23
C ASP A 100 -5.66 -12.38 -13.51
N ALA A 101 -4.99 -11.26 -13.37
CA ALA A 101 -4.40 -10.53 -14.47
C ALA A 101 -3.03 -11.15 -14.84
N PRO A 102 -2.49 -10.86 -16.03
CA PRO A 102 -1.08 -11.09 -16.32
C PRO A 102 -0.20 -10.54 -15.20
N PRO A 103 1.03 -11.07 -15.02
CA PRO A 103 1.94 -10.52 -14.03
C PRO A 103 2.03 -9.00 -14.20
N PRO A 104 1.80 -8.22 -13.14
CA PRO A 104 2.00 -6.79 -13.21
C PRO A 104 3.49 -6.48 -13.36
N ASP A 105 3.81 -5.22 -13.68
CA ASP A 105 5.20 -4.73 -13.72
C ASP A 105 5.89 -4.74 -12.34
N VAL A 106 5.27 -5.39 -11.35
CA VAL A 106 5.76 -5.55 -9.97
C VAL A 106 6.53 -6.87 -9.87
N THR A 107 7.71 -6.89 -10.44
CA THR A 107 8.51 -8.12 -10.59
C THR A 107 9.30 -8.51 -9.34
N TRP A 108 9.48 -7.55 -8.41
CA TRP A 108 10.19 -7.76 -7.14
C TRP A 108 9.24 -7.96 -5.95
N GLY A 109 8.14 -8.62 -6.18
CA GLY A 109 7.14 -8.93 -5.17
C GLY A 109 6.10 -7.82 -5.00
N ILE A 110 6.43 -6.74 -4.30
CA ILE A 110 5.55 -5.59 -4.07
C ILE A 110 6.07 -4.31 -4.72
N THR A 111 7.15 -4.38 -5.50
CA THR A 111 7.78 -3.25 -6.19
C THR A 111 8.25 -3.63 -7.59
N SER A 112 8.50 -2.63 -8.45
CA SER A 112 9.03 -2.82 -9.81
C SER A 112 10.55 -2.76 -9.87
N ILE A 113 11.22 -2.29 -8.81
CA ILE A 113 12.67 -2.30 -8.65
C ILE A 113 13.06 -3.08 -7.39
N PRO A 114 14.33 -3.50 -7.26
CA PRO A 114 14.77 -4.39 -6.19
C PRO A 114 14.49 -3.87 -4.77
N LEU A 115 14.07 -4.79 -3.90
CA LEU A 115 14.12 -4.68 -2.43
C LEU A 115 15.26 -5.57 -1.89
N THR A 116 15.70 -5.28 -0.67
CA THR A 116 16.69 -6.08 0.05
C THR A 116 16.05 -7.32 0.65
N TYR A 117 16.31 -8.48 0.06
CA TYR A 117 15.83 -9.77 0.54
C TYR A 117 16.87 -10.56 1.31
N SER A 118 16.42 -11.41 2.23
CA SER A 118 17.24 -12.42 2.92
C SER A 118 16.55 -13.80 2.83
N PRO A 119 17.23 -14.85 2.30
CA PRO A 119 18.48 -14.81 1.55
C PRO A 119 18.41 -13.89 0.32
N THR A 120 19.54 -13.36 -0.09
CA THR A 120 19.64 -12.40 -1.20
C THR A 120 18.97 -12.89 -2.48
N VAL A 121 18.26 -11.99 -3.15
CA VAL A 121 17.66 -12.16 -4.47
C VAL A 121 18.45 -11.29 -5.45
N ALA A 122 19.18 -11.90 -6.37
CA ALA A 122 19.97 -11.17 -7.38
C ALA A 122 19.13 -10.76 -8.59
N GLU A 123 18.11 -11.56 -8.92
CA GLU A 123 17.23 -11.34 -10.07
C GLU A 123 15.78 -11.62 -9.70
N ALA A 124 14.86 -10.83 -10.23
CA ALA A 124 13.44 -10.93 -9.94
C ALA A 124 12.85 -12.34 -10.18
N ARG A 125 13.34 -13.06 -11.20
CA ARG A 125 12.90 -14.44 -11.51
C ARG A 125 13.19 -15.47 -10.41
N GLN A 126 14.02 -15.13 -9.42
CA GLN A 126 14.27 -15.98 -8.26
C GLN A 126 13.16 -15.90 -7.21
N LEU A 127 12.26 -14.91 -7.34
CA LEU A 127 11.03 -14.83 -6.57
C LEU A 127 9.96 -15.63 -7.30
N THR A 128 9.52 -16.71 -6.67
CA THR A 128 8.45 -17.55 -7.19
C THR A 128 7.20 -17.35 -6.38
N PHE A 129 6.04 -17.35 -7.04
CA PHE A 129 4.76 -17.05 -6.41
C PHE A 129 3.78 -18.21 -6.59
N VAL A 130 2.99 -18.45 -5.57
CA VAL A 130 1.90 -19.42 -5.56
C VAL A 130 0.61 -18.75 -5.12
N ARG A 131 -0.51 -19.21 -5.63
CA ARG A 131 -1.82 -18.75 -5.19
C ARG A 131 -2.22 -19.50 -3.92
N GLU A 132 -2.76 -18.77 -2.93
CA GLU A 132 -3.32 -19.40 -1.73
C GLU A 132 -4.38 -20.43 -2.07
N SER A 133 -4.35 -21.60 -1.40
CA SER A 133 -5.26 -22.70 -1.66
C SER A 133 -6.65 -22.47 -1.06
N MET A 134 -6.71 -21.82 0.12
CA MET A 134 -7.97 -21.55 0.80
C MET A 134 -8.68 -20.34 0.22
N PRO A 135 -10.00 -20.36 0.05
CA PRO A 135 -10.75 -19.17 -0.31
C PRO A 135 -10.59 -18.10 0.77
N ALA A 136 -10.45 -16.86 0.35
CA ALA A 136 -10.46 -15.73 1.27
C ALA A 136 -11.88 -15.49 1.81
N PRO A 137 -12.04 -14.95 3.03
CA PRO A 137 -13.35 -14.63 3.59
C PRO A 137 -14.10 -13.57 2.76
N GLY A 138 -15.41 -13.72 2.66
CA GLY A 138 -16.29 -12.72 2.04
C GLY A 138 -15.96 -12.43 0.57
N THR A 139 -15.75 -11.14 0.25
CA THR A 139 -15.44 -10.65 -1.09
C THR A 139 -13.95 -10.56 -1.40
N LEU A 140 -13.09 -10.99 -0.48
CA LEU A 140 -11.64 -10.93 -0.65
C LEU A 140 -11.16 -11.96 -1.69
N VAL A 141 -10.14 -11.58 -2.47
CA VAL A 141 -9.49 -12.50 -3.41
C VAL A 141 -8.50 -13.42 -2.70
N ARG A 142 -8.19 -14.56 -3.32
CA ARG A 142 -7.06 -15.39 -2.91
C ARG A 142 -5.76 -14.75 -3.39
N CYS A 143 -4.86 -14.46 -2.45
CA CYS A 143 -3.63 -13.77 -2.77
C CYS A 143 -2.61 -14.67 -3.50
N TRP A 144 -1.77 -14.03 -4.30
CA TRP A 144 -0.50 -14.58 -4.72
C TRP A 144 0.55 -14.24 -3.66
N VAL A 145 1.19 -15.27 -3.13
CA VAL A 145 2.22 -15.17 -2.08
C VAL A 145 3.51 -15.83 -2.53
N GLN A 146 4.61 -15.61 -1.85
CA GLN A 146 5.85 -16.30 -2.18
C GLN A 146 5.70 -17.81 -1.99
N ALA A 147 6.30 -18.59 -2.90
CA ALA A 147 6.49 -20.01 -2.67
C ALA A 147 7.40 -20.25 -1.45
N SER A 148 7.17 -21.36 -0.73
CA SER A 148 7.99 -21.72 0.43
C SER A 148 9.37 -22.24 -0.01
N PRO A 149 10.47 -21.89 0.68
CA PRO A 149 10.57 -20.95 1.81
C PRO A 149 10.54 -19.49 1.35
N ALA A 150 9.74 -18.66 2.01
CA ALA A 150 9.61 -17.25 1.66
C ALA A 150 10.86 -16.44 2.03
N ARG A 151 11.28 -15.57 1.12
CA ARG A 151 12.35 -14.59 1.37
C ARG A 151 11.85 -13.52 2.34
N GLN A 152 12.71 -13.11 3.25
CA GLN A 152 12.44 -12.09 4.25
C GLN A 152 12.82 -10.69 3.73
N LEU A 153 12.21 -9.65 4.29
CA LEU A 153 12.51 -8.24 4.00
C LEU A 153 13.09 -7.55 5.26
N PRO A 154 14.38 -7.81 5.59
CA PRO A 154 14.97 -7.42 6.87
C PRO A 154 14.92 -5.91 7.15
N ASN A 155 15.05 -5.08 6.12
CA ASN A 155 14.99 -3.63 6.30
C ASN A 155 13.58 -3.15 6.65
N LEU A 156 12.55 -3.73 6.02
CA LEU A 156 11.15 -3.39 6.31
C LEU A 156 10.66 -3.94 7.67
N GLN A 157 11.32 -4.96 8.22
CA GLN A 157 11.02 -5.49 9.55
C GLN A 157 11.34 -4.51 10.70
N ARG A 158 12.13 -3.47 10.41
CA ARG A 158 12.65 -2.54 11.44
C ARG A 158 11.65 -1.46 11.87
N MET A 159 10.54 -1.31 11.18
CA MET A 159 9.51 -0.34 11.50
C MET A 159 8.10 -0.93 11.33
N PRO A 160 7.08 -0.35 12.00
CA PRO A 160 5.69 -0.76 11.82
C PRO A 160 5.14 -0.24 10.48
N HIS A 161 4.24 -1.03 9.89
CA HIS A 161 3.53 -0.69 8.66
C HIS A 161 2.02 -0.72 8.90
N LEU A 162 1.32 0.31 8.43
CA LEU A 162 -0.14 0.36 8.34
C LEU A 162 -0.55 0.39 6.87
N LEU A 163 -1.49 -0.47 6.51
CA LEU A 163 -2.13 -0.49 5.20
C LEU A 163 -3.62 -0.21 5.41
N VAL A 164 -4.14 0.82 4.77
CA VAL A 164 -5.54 1.25 4.91
C VAL A 164 -6.22 1.30 3.56
N VAL A 165 -7.44 0.80 3.52
CA VAL A 165 -8.28 0.81 2.33
C VAL A 165 -9.70 1.23 2.67
N GLY A 166 -10.34 2.01 1.79
CA GLY A 166 -11.74 2.42 1.94
C GLY A 166 -12.69 1.26 1.66
N GLU A 167 -13.81 1.22 2.40
CA GLU A 167 -14.85 0.19 2.23
C GLU A 167 -15.38 0.12 0.80
N ALA A 168 -15.61 1.29 0.19
CA ALA A 168 -16.13 1.42 -1.17
C ALA A 168 -15.06 1.55 -2.25
N SER A 169 -13.81 1.30 -1.91
CA SER A 169 -12.70 1.31 -2.87
C SER A 169 -12.69 0.05 -3.72
N ALA A 170 -12.25 0.19 -4.97
CA ALA A 170 -11.93 -0.97 -5.82
C ALA A 170 -10.83 -1.86 -5.23
N ALA A 171 -9.96 -1.30 -4.38
CA ALA A 171 -8.89 -2.03 -3.72
C ALA A 171 -9.35 -2.82 -2.48
N SER A 172 -10.57 -2.62 -1.98
CA SER A 172 -11.08 -3.26 -0.76
C SER A 172 -11.00 -4.78 -0.77
N SER A 173 -11.18 -5.39 -1.94
CA SER A 173 -11.14 -6.85 -2.12
C SER A 173 -9.75 -7.42 -2.37
N THR A 174 -8.76 -6.61 -2.70
CA THR A 174 -7.44 -7.08 -3.19
C THR A 174 -6.27 -6.60 -2.34
N ASN A 175 -6.37 -5.44 -1.69
CA ASN A 175 -5.25 -4.77 -1.02
C ASN A 175 -4.69 -5.56 0.18
N HIS A 176 -5.50 -6.40 0.83
CA HIS A 176 -5.05 -7.31 1.90
C HIS A 176 -3.89 -8.23 1.43
N CYS A 177 -3.75 -8.45 0.11
CA CYS A 177 -2.66 -9.26 -0.44
C CYS A 177 -1.29 -8.62 -0.23
N VAL A 178 -1.20 -7.29 -0.15
CA VAL A 178 0.04 -6.59 0.22
C VAL A 178 0.43 -6.94 1.66
N SER A 179 -0.55 -6.90 2.59
CA SER A 179 -0.37 -7.31 3.98
C SER A 179 0.07 -8.78 4.10
N ARG A 180 -0.57 -9.67 3.35
CA ARG A 180 -0.22 -11.10 3.31
C ARG A 180 1.23 -11.31 2.88
N TYR A 181 1.67 -10.60 1.83
CA TYR A 181 3.05 -10.65 1.37
C TYR A 181 4.04 -10.15 2.42
N LEU A 182 3.76 -8.98 3.01
CA LEU A 182 4.60 -8.41 4.07
C LEU A 182 4.69 -9.33 5.29
N THR A 183 3.57 -9.90 5.73
CA THR A 183 3.54 -10.87 6.85
C THR A 183 4.40 -12.09 6.55
N GLN A 184 4.29 -12.66 5.35
CA GLN A 184 5.10 -13.80 4.93
C GLN A 184 6.60 -13.45 4.89
N ALA A 185 6.93 -12.21 4.50
CA ALA A 185 8.29 -11.70 4.52
C ALA A 185 8.79 -11.25 5.91
N GLY A 186 8.05 -11.57 6.98
CA GLY A 186 8.41 -11.28 8.37
C GLY A 186 8.17 -9.84 8.81
N VAL A 187 7.52 -9.02 8.00
CA VAL A 187 7.28 -7.59 8.28
C VAL A 187 6.05 -7.42 9.16
N ARG A 188 6.22 -6.77 10.32
CA ARG A 188 5.10 -6.39 11.19
C ARG A 188 4.23 -5.35 10.50
N ASN A 189 2.99 -5.71 10.23
CA ASN A 189 2.06 -4.81 9.56
C ASN A 189 0.63 -4.98 10.10
N THR A 190 -0.17 -3.94 9.93
CA THR A 190 -1.60 -3.90 10.22
C THR A 190 -2.32 -3.58 8.92
N TRP A 191 -3.30 -4.39 8.52
CA TRP A 191 -4.19 -4.08 7.42
C TRP A 191 -5.57 -3.72 7.96
N VAL A 192 -6.16 -2.65 7.43
CA VAL A 192 -7.47 -2.15 7.85
C VAL A 192 -8.31 -1.81 6.63
N ASN A 193 -9.47 -2.43 6.52
CA ASN A 193 -10.58 -1.88 5.75
C ASN A 193 -11.34 -0.92 6.68
N LEU A 194 -11.51 0.33 6.27
CA LEU A 194 -12.15 1.35 7.11
C LEU A 194 -13.56 0.97 7.55
N GLY A 195 -14.29 0.21 6.73
CA GLY A 195 -15.61 -0.33 7.11
C GLY A 195 -15.57 -1.23 8.34
N ASP A 196 -14.49 -2.01 8.53
CA ASP A 196 -14.34 -2.91 9.67
C ASP A 196 -14.10 -2.17 11.00
N VAL A 197 -13.76 -0.88 10.94
CA VAL A 197 -13.56 -0.01 12.11
C VAL A 197 -14.63 1.08 12.23
N GLY A 198 -15.74 0.94 11.50
CA GLY A 198 -16.90 1.82 11.58
C GLY A 198 -16.81 3.11 10.75
N ILE A 199 -15.82 3.25 9.88
CA ILE A 199 -15.65 4.39 8.96
C ILE A 199 -16.13 3.96 7.57
N HIS A 200 -17.31 4.39 7.18
CA HIS A 200 -18.04 3.84 6.05
C HIS A 200 -18.10 4.75 4.82
N GLY A 201 -18.24 4.11 3.66
CA GLY A 201 -18.54 4.76 2.39
C GLY A 201 -17.38 5.48 1.71
N ASN A 202 -16.14 5.26 2.15
CA ASN A 202 -14.95 5.86 1.59
C ASN A 202 -14.41 5.09 0.39
N GLY A 203 -14.05 5.83 -0.65
CA GLY A 203 -13.40 5.31 -1.86
C GLY A 203 -11.90 5.56 -1.88
N HIS A 204 -11.35 5.53 -3.10
CA HIS A 204 -9.90 5.65 -3.32
C HIS A 204 -9.31 6.99 -2.89
N MET A 205 -10.07 8.07 -3.03
CA MET A 205 -9.61 9.45 -2.75
C MET A 205 -10.08 9.95 -1.39
N MET A 206 -9.99 9.12 -0.36
CA MET A 206 -10.53 9.37 0.98
C MET A 206 -10.05 10.68 1.63
N MET A 207 -8.88 11.21 1.23
CA MET A 207 -8.39 12.51 1.70
C MET A 207 -9.22 13.71 1.19
N LEU A 208 -10.02 13.52 0.14
CA LEU A 208 -10.91 14.53 -0.44
C LEU A 208 -12.36 14.35 0.02
N GLU A 209 -12.66 13.31 0.78
CA GLU A 209 -14.01 12.93 1.15
C GLU A 209 -14.47 13.63 2.42
N LYS A 210 -15.81 13.67 2.65
CA LYS A 210 -16.46 14.45 3.70
C LYS A 210 -15.94 14.17 5.10
N ASN A 211 -15.59 12.89 5.37
CA ASN A 211 -15.10 12.43 6.67
C ASN A 211 -13.58 12.26 6.72
N SER A 212 -12.83 12.93 5.85
CA SER A 212 -11.36 12.84 5.79
C SER A 212 -10.66 13.11 7.12
N LEU A 213 -11.21 14.00 7.97
CA LEU A 213 -10.67 14.28 9.31
C LEU A 213 -10.85 13.12 10.29
N GLU A 214 -11.93 12.36 10.17
CA GLU A 214 -12.15 11.15 10.96
C GLU A 214 -11.08 10.09 10.60
N ILE A 215 -10.81 9.92 9.31
CA ILE A 215 -9.73 9.03 8.84
C ILE A 215 -8.37 9.52 9.32
N ALA A 216 -8.10 10.83 9.25
CA ALA A 216 -6.86 11.41 9.75
C ALA A 216 -6.69 11.16 11.26
N ALA A 217 -7.75 11.26 12.06
CA ALA A 217 -7.71 10.93 13.48
C ALA A 217 -7.42 9.45 13.74
N PHE A 218 -8.01 8.55 12.95
CA PHE A 218 -7.71 7.11 13.01
C PHE A 218 -6.23 6.84 12.73
N LEU A 219 -5.67 7.41 11.64
CA LEU A 219 -4.26 7.25 11.28
C LEU A 219 -3.33 7.79 12.37
N ALA A 220 -3.65 8.98 12.93
CA ALA A 220 -2.89 9.58 14.02
C ALA A 220 -2.90 8.71 15.28
N GLY A 221 -4.04 8.15 15.66
CA GLY A 221 -4.16 7.22 16.78
C GLY A 221 -3.26 5.99 16.59
N TRP A 222 -3.30 5.38 15.40
CA TRP A 222 -2.43 4.24 15.11
C TRP A 222 -0.94 4.60 15.20
N LEU A 223 -0.55 5.78 14.71
CA LEU A 223 0.84 6.25 14.77
C LEU A 223 1.32 6.45 16.22
N VAL A 224 0.49 7.05 17.08
CA VAL A 224 0.80 7.20 18.50
C VAL A 224 1.04 5.83 19.15
N ASP A 225 0.16 4.86 18.89
CA ASP A 225 0.23 3.56 19.53
C ASP A 225 1.40 2.69 19.02
N ASN A 226 1.72 2.75 17.75
CA ASN A 226 2.69 1.83 17.13
C ASN A 226 4.07 2.44 16.88
N VAL A 227 4.17 3.76 16.74
CA VAL A 227 5.44 4.44 16.45
C VAL A 227 5.99 5.16 17.67
N GLU A 228 5.16 5.92 18.40
CA GLU A 228 5.63 6.71 19.54
C GLU A 228 5.75 5.88 20.83
N LYS A 229 4.68 5.13 21.20
CA LYS A 229 4.70 4.30 22.41
C LYS A 229 5.62 3.09 22.27
N GLY A 230 5.72 2.50 21.09
CA GLY A 230 6.61 1.38 20.82
C GLY A 230 8.10 1.67 21.07
N ARG A 231 8.51 2.93 21.07
CA ARG A 231 9.87 3.36 21.39
C ARG A 231 10.15 3.44 22.90
N ARG A 232 9.12 3.65 23.72
CA ARG A 232 9.29 3.77 25.18
C ARG A 232 9.52 2.44 25.88
N THR A 233 9.24 1.33 25.23
CA THR A 233 9.40 -0.04 25.77
C THR A 233 10.73 -0.69 25.38
N THR A 234 11.54 -0.05 24.54
CA THR A 234 12.83 -0.59 24.05
C THR A 234 14.05 0.25 24.48
N SER A 235 13.85 1.22 25.38
CA SER A 235 14.94 2.05 25.96
C SER A 235 15.33 1.62 27.36
#